data_f327d753cf5565da83069ffde6273bcb
#
_entry.id   f327d753cf5565da83069ffde6273bcb
#
_cell.length_a   1.000
_cell.length_b   1.000
_cell.length_c   1.000
_cell.angle_alpha   90.00
_cell.angle_beta   90.00
_cell.angle_gamma   90.00
#
_symmetry.space_group_name_H-M   'P 1'
#
loop_
_entity.id
_entity.type
_entity.pdbx_description
1 polymer ?
#
loop_
_entity_poly.entity_id
_entity_poly.type
_entity_poly.pdbx_seq_one_letter_code
_entity_poly.pdbx_strand_id
1 'polypeptide(L)'
;MLEHLKPKAVFHWFEALCAIPHGSGNTKAVADWCVDFARERGLACRRDGHDNVVIVKEAAPGYEAAPTLILQGHLDMVCEKAAGCGKDMAREGLDLRCDENWVWAEGTTLGGDDGIAVATALAILDDPVLPHPRLEVLLTADEEIGMLGAEGLDASDLQGRQLLNLDSESEGIFTVGCAGGNRTHCILPLRREPYEGGVWRLSVSGLRGGHSGECIDRGRGNASMLLGRLLGEIAGQTELRLILARGGLKDNAIPAQAEAQVAVPAGMELAGLVAAFEAQLRKEYRAADPGVIVTAVPCEPAFLPMDEAGTARCLCFLTCAPNGIQEMSQDVPGLPQTSLNLGILTTREDAMEASFCLRSSVASQKEMMRRRLESLTAVLGGRTEVSGDYPAWEYRADSALRDRMAEVYRDQYGAEPRIEVIHAGLECGLLSGKLPGLDCVSIGPDLEDIHTPRERMSIPSVQRIWAFVTEVLRRSK
;
A
#
# COMPACT_ATOMS: atom_id res chain seq x y z
N MET A 1 -25.33 -14.05 -16.66
CA MET A 1 -24.68 -15.28 -16.13
C MET A 1 -24.94 -15.42 -14.62
N LEU A 2 -24.83 -14.32 -13.86
CA LEU A 2 -24.98 -14.31 -12.39
C LEU A 2 -26.41 -14.13 -11.88
N GLU A 3 -27.40 -14.06 -12.75
CA GLU A 3 -28.82 -13.77 -12.42
C GLU A 3 -29.48 -14.71 -11.40
N HIS A 4 -28.95 -15.94 -11.29
CA HIS A 4 -29.43 -16.93 -10.33
C HIS A 4 -28.86 -16.76 -8.92
N LEU A 5 -27.79 -15.97 -8.77
CA LEU A 5 -27.12 -15.72 -7.49
C LEU A 5 -27.93 -14.74 -6.63
N LYS A 6 -27.69 -14.78 -5.32
CA LYS A 6 -28.27 -13.86 -4.34
C LYS A 6 -27.15 -13.13 -3.62
N PRO A 7 -27.32 -11.85 -3.25
CA PRO A 7 -28.48 -10.98 -3.54
C PRO A 7 -28.55 -10.61 -5.03
N LYS A 8 -29.71 -10.78 -5.63
CA LYS A 8 -29.87 -10.58 -7.09
C LYS A 8 -29.44 -9.20 -7.57
N ALA A 9 -29.76 -8.15 -6.81
CA ALA A 9 -29.43 -6.78 -7.19
C ALA A 9 -27.91 -6.57 -7.24
N VAL A 10 -27.16 -7.05 -6.24
CA VAL A 10 -25.69 -6.91 -6.21
C VAL A 10 -25.04 -7.64 -7.39
N PHE A 11 -25.37 -8.91 -7.62
CA PHE A 11 -24.78 -9.66 -8.72
C PHE A 11 -25.24 -9.17 -10.10
N HIS A 12 -26.43 -8.57 -10.21
CA HIS A 12 -26.87 -7.90 -11.43
C HIS A 12 -25.96 -6.69 -11.76
N TRP A 13 -25.74 -5.81 -10.79
CA TRP A 13 -24.91 -4.63 -10.99
C TRP A 13 -23.44 -4.99 -11.17
N PHE A 14 -22.94 -6.02 -10.48
CA PHE A 14 -21.58 -6.52 -10.68
C PHE A 14 -21.40 -7.08 -12.12
N GLU A 15 -22.33 -7.89 -12.62
CA GLU A 15 -22.26 -8.40 -13.98
C GLU A 15 -22.34 -7.27 -15.02
N ALA A 16 -23.17 -6.25 -14.78
CA ALA A 16 -23.27 -5.08 -15.66
C ALA A 16 -21.98 -4.24 -15.67
N LEU A 17 -21.37 -4.03 -14.50
CA LEU A 17 -20.07 -3.36 -14.36
C LEU A 17 -18.96 -4.10 -15.12
N CYS A 18 -18.84 -5.40 -14.93
CA CYS A 18 -17.84 -6.25 -15.59
C CYS A 18 -17.95 -6.27 -17.13
N ALA A 19 -19.09 -5.89 -17.69
CA ALA A 19 -19.25 -5.74 -19.12
C ALA A 19 -18.61 -4.46 -19.69
N ILE A 20 -18.22 -3.52 -18.82
CA ILE A 20 -17.60 -2.23 -19.18
C ILE A 20 -16.09 -2.34 -18.91
N PRO A 21 -15.21 -2.09 -19.88
CA PRO A 21 -13.78 -1.95 -19.62
C PRO A 21 -13.50 -0.77 -18.67
N HIS A 22 -12.92 -1.07 -17.49
CA HIS A 22 -12.70 -0.08 -16.45
C HIS A 22 -11.36 -0.26 -15.70
N GLY A 23 -10.31 -0.67 -16.42
CA GLY A 23 -8.96 -0.67 -15.85
C GLY A 23 -8.49 0.73 -15.47
N SER A 24 -7.56 0.82 -14.53
CA SER A 24 -6.94 2.09 -14.11
C SER A 24 -6.45 2.91 -15.31
N GLY A 25 -6.73 4.20 -15.31
CA GLY A 25 -6.50 5.10 -16.45
C GLY A 25 -7.56 5.00 -17.57
N ASN A 26 -8.57 4.13 -17.45
CA ASN A 26 -9.65 3.94 -18.42
C ASN A 26 -11.03 4.01 -17.74
N THR A 27 -11.21 4.92 -16.81
CA THR A 27 -12.38 5.01 -15.92
C THR A 27 -13.55 5.80 -16.48
N LYS A 28 -13.34 6.53 -17.58
CA LYS A 28 -14.35 7.42 -18.15
C LYS A 28 -15.70 6.73 -18.44
N ALA A 29 -15.66 5.56 -19.06
CA ALA A 29 -16.88 4.87 -19.49
C ALA A 29 -17.71 4.36 -18.30
N VAL A 30 -17.06 3.83 -17.26
CA VAL A 30 -17.72 3.37 -16.04
C VAL A 30 -18.26 4.54 -15.22
N ALA A 31 -17.55 5.68 -15.16
CA ALA A 31 -18.03 6.89 -14.52
C ALA A 31 -19.27 7.45 -15.23
N ASP A 32 -19.26 7.52 -16.57
CA ASP A 32 -20.44 7.91 -17.36
C ASP A 32 -21.64 6.97 -17.09
N TRP A 33 -21.41 5.66 -17.02
CA TRP A 33 -22.43 4.68 -16.71
C TRP A 33 -23.05 4.87 -15.31
N CYS A 34 -22.23 5.17 -14.29
CA CYS A 34 -22.74 5.50 -12.95
C CYS A 34 -23.55 6.79 -12.92
N VAL A 35 -23.17 7.80 -13.71
CA VAL A 35 -23.95 9.03 -13.85
C VAL A 35 -25.28 8.77 -14.54
N ASP A 36 -25.32 7.96 -15.59
CA ASP A 36 -26.55 7.59 -16.28
C ASP A 36 -27.46 6.75 -15.38
N PHE A 37 -26.91 5.80 -14.60
CA PHE A 37 -27.66 5.06 -13.56
C PHE A 37 -28.38 6.02 -12.60
N ALA A 38 -27.68 7.03 -12.10
CA ALA A 38 -28.25 8.01 -11.17
C ALA A 38 -29.38 8.85 -11.83
N ARG A 39 -29.15 9.32 -13.06
CA ARG A 39 -30.12 10.11 -13.83
C ARG A 39 -31.41 9.35 -14.12
N GLU A 40 -31.32 8.09 -14.52
CA GLU A 40 -32.49 7.24 -14.78
C GLU A 40 -33.38 7.07 -13.55
N ARG A 41 -32.81 7.19 -12.34
CA ARG A 41 -33.50 7.07 -11.04
C ARG A 41 -33.86 8.39 -10.41
N GLY A 42 -33.55 9.51 -11.08
CA GLY A 42 -33.80 10.85 -10.56
C GLY A 42 -32.96 11.20 -9.33
N LEU A 43 -31.84 10.53 -9.12
CA LEU A 43 -30.92 10.79 -8.03
C LEU A 43 -30.00 11.99 -8.39
N ALA A 44 -29.71 12.84 -7.40
CA ALA A 44 -28.71 13.89 -7.57
C ALA A 44 -27.34 13.26 -7.72
N CYS A 45 -26.58 13.69 -8.73
CA CYS A 45 -25.23 13.18 -8.96
C CYS A 45 -24.33 14.26 -9.53
N ARG A 46 -23.03 14.14 -9.27
CA ARG A 46 -21.96 14.88 -9.93
C ARG A 46 -20.83 13.95 -10.30
N ARG A 47 -20.08 14.34 -11.33
CA ARG A 47 -18.78 13.78 -11.69
C ARG A 47 -17.77 14.92 -11.72
N ASP A 48 -16.57 14.68 -11.21
CA ASP A 48 -15.48 15.66 -11.24
C ASP A 48 -14.50 15.42 -12.41
N GLY A 49 -13.44 16.22 -12.45
CA GLY A 49 -12.41 16.14 -13.50
C GLY A 49 -11.48 14.92 -13.40
N HIS A 50 -11.57 14.15 -12.34
CA HIS A 50 -10.81 12.92 -12.08
C HIS A 50 -11.66 11.66 -12.24
N ASP A 51 -12.84 11.79 -12.84
CA ASP A 51 -13.81 10.71 -13.02
C ASP A 51 -14.45 10.17 -11.73
N ASN A 52 -14.23 10.83 -10.58
CA ASN A 52 -14.97 10.48 -9.37
C ASN A 52 -16.45 10.82 -9.54
N VAL A 53 -17.32 9.93 -9.05
CA VAL A 53 -18.76 10.11 -9.09
C VAL A 53 -19.33 10.15 -7.68
N VAL A 54 -20.13 11.18 -7.39
CA VAL A 54 -20.89 11.28 -6.14
C VAL A 54 -22.38 11.19 -6.47
N ILE A 55 -23.09 10.25 -5.84
CA ILE A 55 -24.52 10.07 -5.99
C ILE A 55 -25.19 10.25 -4.63
N VAL A 56 -26.26 11.05 -4.59
CA VAL A 56 -26.96 11.34 -3.34
C VAL A 56 -28.34 10.69 -3.38
N LYS A 57 -28.69 9.96 -2.32
CA LYS A 57 -30.04 9.44 -2.06
C LYS A 57 -30.52 10.01 -0.73
N GLU A 58 -31.65 10.73 -0.77
CA GLU A 58 -32.23 11.33 0.43
C GLU A 58 -32.71 10.25 1.42
N ALA A 59 -32.80 10.62 2.70
CA ALA A 59 -33.14 9.70 3.77
C ALA A 59 -34.51 9.03 3.54
N ALA A 60 -34.59 7.75 3.86
CA ALA A 60 -35.85 7.05 3.90
C ALA A 60 -36.79 7.64 5.00
N PRO A 61 -38.14 7.51 4.87
CA PRO A 61 -39.04 8.01 5.88
C PRO A 61 -38.70 7.53 7.29
N GLY A 62 -38.58 8.48 8.24
CA GLY A 62 -38.20 8.23 9.63
C GLY A 62 -36.69 8.19 9.89
N TYR A 63 -35.87 8.54 8.90
CA TYR A 63 -34.39 8.67 9.01
C TYR A 63 -33.90 10.10 8.73
N GLU A 64 -34.77 11.08 8.61
CA GLU A 64 -34.45 12.46 8.21
C GLU A 64 -33.51 13.17 9.21
N ALA A 65 -33.56 12.73 10.48
CA ALA A 65 -32.68 13.28 11.53
C ALA A 65 -31.38 12.47 11.72
N ALA A 66 -31.24 11.35 11.04
CA ALA A 66 -30.05 10.51 11.16
C ALA A 66 -28.83 11.16 10.50
N PRO A 67 -27.61 10.92 10.99
CA PRO A 67 -26.40 11.39 10.36
C PRO A 67 -26.26 10.86 8.92
N THR A 68 -25.87 11.73 7.99
CA THR A 68 -25.55 11.31 6.62
C THR A 68 -24.39 10.31 6.64
N LEU A 69 -24.55 9.20 5.92
CA LEU A 69 -23.54 8.16 5.76
C LEU A 69 -22.95 8.20 4.34
N ILE A 70 -21.64 8.20 4.25
CA ILE A 70 -20.92 8.03 2.98
C ILE A 70 -20.70 6.52 2.78
N LEU A 71 -21.08 5.98 1.60
CA LEU A 71 -20.65 4.68 1.12
C LEU A 71 -19.57 4.90 0.08
N GLN A 72 -18.43 4.22 0.19
CA GLN A 72 -17.31 4.49 -0.70
C GLN A 72 -16.69 3.19 -1.23
N GLY A 73 -16.26 3.22 -2.48
CA GLY A 73 -15.45 2.23 -3.19
C GLY A 73 -14.86 2.85 -4.44
N HIS A 74 -13.97 2.12 -5.14
CA HIS A 74 -13.34 2.63 -6.36
C HIS A 74 -13.87 1.96 -7.65
N LEU A 75 -13.77 2.71 -8.75
CA LEU A 75 -14.34 2.34 -10.05
C LEU A 75 -13.40 1.51 -10.91
N ASP A 76 -12.11 1.67 -10.71
CA ASP A 76 -11.08 1.03 -11.52
C ASP A 76 -10.70 -0.36 -11.00
N MET A 77 -9.97 -1.10 -11.79
CA MET A 77 -9.44 -2.41 -11.45
C MET A 77 -8.04 -2.61 -12.03
N VAL A 78 -7.23 -3.44 -11.41
CA VAL A 78 -5.98 -3.95 -12.00
C VAL A 78 -6.28 -4.87 -13.17
N CYS A 79 -5.64 -4.62 -14.32
CA CYS A 79 -5.82 -5.39 -15.54
C CYS A 79 -4.63 -6.35 -15.77
N GLU A 80 -4.69 -7.54 -15.19
CA GLU A 80 -3.71 -8.61 -15.41
C GLU A 80 -4.29 -9.78 -16.20
N LYS A 81 -3.44 -10.45 -16.99
CA LYS A 81 -3.85 -11.57 -17.85
C LYS A 81 -2.99 -12.79 -17.64
N ALA A 82 -3.60 -13.97 -17.72
CA ALA A 82 -2.89 -15.24 -17.79
C ALA A 82 -2.07 -15.36 -19.09
N ALA A 83 -0.98 -16.10 -19.02
CA ALA A 83 -0.16 -16.35 -20.19
C ALA A 83 -1.01 -16.99 -21.32
N GLY A 84 -0.98 -16.38 -22.50
CA GLY A 84 -1.76 -16.82 -23.67
C GLY A 84 -3.19 -16.28 -23.75
N CYS A 85 -3.67 -15.51 -22.78
CA CYS A 85 -4.95 -14.83 -22.87
C CYS A 85 -4.89 -13.68 -23.89
N GLY A 86 -5.73 -13.75 -24.93
CA GLY A 86 -5.79 -12.79 -26.03
C GLY A 86 -6.71 -11.58 -25.78
N LYS A 87 -7.41 -11.51 -24.64
CA LYS A 87 -8.41 -10.46 -24.36
C LYS A 87 -7.78 -9.06 -24.33
N ASP A 88 -8.43 -8.10 -24.97
CA ASP A 88 -8.10 -6.67 -24.87
C ASP A 88 -8.93 -6.02 -23.75
N MET A 89 -8.38 -6.04 -22.52
CA MET A 89 -9.08 -5.52 -21.34
C MET A 89 -9.32 -4.00 -21.39
N ALA A 90 -8.70 -3.27 -22.31
CA ALA A 90 -8.98 -1.85 -22.51
C ALA A 90 -10.27 -1.62 -23.33
N ARG A 91 -10.80 -2.66 -24.01
CA ARG A 91 -11.93 -2.53 -24.95
C ARG A 91 -13.02 -3.56 -24.75
N GLU A 92 -12.70 -4.68 -24.12
CA GLU A 92 -13.61 -5.82 -23.96
C GLU A 92 -13.96 -6.00 -22.47
N GLY A 93 -15.24 -6.25 -22.18
CA GLY A 93 -15.68 -6.65 -20.84
C GLY A 93 -15.16 -8.02 -20.43
N LEU A 94 -15.33 -8.40 -19.19
CA LEU A 94 -14.80 -9.61 -18.60
C LEU A 94 -15.68 -10.84 -18.95
N ASP A 95 -15.05 -12.01 -19.10
CA ASP A 95 -15.75 -13.29 -19.31
C ASP A 95 -15.98 -13.98 -17.97
N LEU A 96 -17.05 -13.60 -17.29
CA LEU A 96 -17.37 -14.11 -15.97
C LEU A 96 -17.65 -15.61 -15.97
N ARG A 97 -17.28 -16.27 -14.86
CA ARG A 97 -17.58 -17.66 -14.52
C ARG A 97 -18.00 -17.73 -13.06
N CYS A 98 -18.78 -18.72 -12.72
CA CYS A 98 -19.09 -19.01 -11.33
C CYS A 98 -19.31 -20.51 -11.12
N ASP A 99 -19.09 -20.94 -9.89
CA ASP A 99 -19.56 -22.22 -9.35
C ASP A 99 -20.49 -21.99 -8.15
N GLU A 100 -20.61 -22.96 -7.24
CA GLU A 100 -21.46 -22.83 -6.06
C GLU A 100 -20.93 -21.83 -5.01
N ASN A 101 -19.61 -21.56 -5.01
CA ASN A 101 -18.95 -20.77 -3.97
C ASN A 101 -18.25 -19.51 -4.50
N TRP A 102 -17.82 -19.49 -5.75
CA TRP A 102 -16.93 -18.47 -6.27
C TRP A 102 -17.41 -17.88 -7.58
N VAL A 103 -17.08 -16.60 -7.79
CA VAL A 103 -17.11 -15.91 -9.08
C VAL A 103 -15.68 -15.55 -9.48
N TRP A 104 -15.33 -15.73 -10.76
CA TRP A 104 -14.03 -15.31 -11.34
C TRP A 104 -14.19 -14.89 -12.80
N ALA A 105 -13.17 -14.33 -13.39
CA ALA A 105 -13.09 -14.05 -14.81
C ALA A 105 -12.14 -15.02 -15.50
N GLU A 106 -12.49 -15.48 -16.72
CA GLU A 106 -11.70 -16.45 -17.47
C GLU A 106 -10.42 -15.81 -18.02
N GLY A 107 -9.28 -16.21 -17.46
CA GLY A 107 -7.96 -15.80 -17.93
C GLY A 107 -7.55 -14.36 -17.66
N THR A 108 -8.32 -13.62 -16.86
CA THR A 108 -8.02 -12.23 -16.45
C THR A 108 -8.29 -12.04 -14.96
N THR A 109 -7.84 -10.91 -14.39
CA THR A 109 -8.38 -10.38 -13.13
C THR A 109 -9.89 -10.25 -13.21
N LEU A 110 -10.57 -10.36 -12.05
CA LEU A 110 -12.03 -10.27 -11.94
C LEU A 110 -12.51 -8.83 -11.74
N GLY A 111 -11.70 -7.98 -11.06
CA GLY A 111 -12.15 -6.67 -10.58
C GLY A 111 -13.21 -6.79 -9.49
N GLY A 112 -13.14 -7.84 -8.67
CA GLY A 112 -13.89 -7.93 -7.42
C GLY A 112 -13.49 -6.84 -6.46
N ASP A 113 -12.20 -6.56 -6.44
CA ASP A 113 -11.54 -5.38 -5.91
C ASP A 113 -11.58 -4.27 -7.00
N ASP A 114 -12.40 -3.19 -6.88
CA ASP A 114 -13.44 -3.00 -5.86
C ASP A 114 -14.84 -2.91 -6.52
N GLY A 115 -15.02 -3.60 -7.64
CA GLY A 115 -16.31 -3.64 -8.36
C GLY A 115 -17.47 -4.16 -7.52
N ILE A 116 -17.21 -4.95 -6.47
CA ILE A 116 -18.26 -5.44 -5.58
C ILE A 116 -18.79 -4.34 -4.67
N ALA A 117 -17.97 -3.36 -4.27
CA ALA A 117 -18.43 -2.17 -3.56
C ALA A 117 -19.31 -1.32 -4.45
N VAL A 118 -18.89 -1.07 -5.69
CA VAL A 118 -19.69 -0.35 -6.68
C VAL A 118 -21.06 -1.02 -6.86
N ALA A 119 -21.07 -2.33 -7.09
CA ALA A 119 -22.31 -3.10 -7.27
C ALA A 119 -23.22 -3.07 -6.02
N THR A 120 -22.63 -3.16 -4.83
CA THR A 120 -23.36 -3.08 -3.55
C THR A 120 -23.98 -1.70 -3.37
N ALA A 121 -23.22 -0.63 -3.63
CA ALA A 121 -23.70 0.73 -3.55
C ALA A 121 -24.83 1.01 -4.54
N LEU A 122 -24.70 0.57 -5.80
CA LEU A 122 -25.76 0.69 -6.80
C LEU A 122 -27.02 -0.08 -6.42
N ALA A 123 -26.87 -1.29 -5.86
CA ALA A 123 -28.00 -2.09 -5.38
C ALA A 123 -28.75 -1.40 -4.23
N ILE A 124 -28.04 -0.72 -3.31
CA ILE A 124 -28.63 0.09 -2.23
C ILE A 124 -29.35 1.32 -2.80
N LEU A 125 -28.75 1.98 -3.77
CA LEU A 125 -29.36 3.14 -4.43
C LEU A 125 -30.65 2.77 -5.21
N ASP A 126 -30.66 1.59 -5.82
CA ASP A 126 -31.78 1.08 -6.64
C ASP A 126 -32.95 0.55 -5.80
N ASP A 127 -32.73 0.20 -4.54
CA ASP A 127 -33.76 -0.36 -3.68
C ASP A 127 -34.71 0.76 -3.14
N PRO A 128 -36.01 0.79 -3.53
CA PRO A 128 -36.94 1.85 -3.12
C PRO A 128 -37.47 1.67 -1.70
N VAL A 129 -37.26 0.53 -1.05
CA VAL A 129 -37.86 0.21 0.25
C VAL A 129 -36.85 -0.01 1.36
N LEU A 130 -35.54 -0.08 1.04
CA LEU A 130 -34.52 -0.25 2.04
C LEU A 130 -34.48 0.96 3.00
N PRO A 131 -34.60 0.76 4.32
CA PRO A 131 -34.46 1.84 5.29
C PRO A 131 -32.99 2.33 5.37
N HIS A 132 -32.75 3.63 5.22
CA HIS A 132 -31.40 4.21 5.26
C HIS A 132 -31.45 5.69 5.64
N PRO A 133 -30.36 6.23 6.26
CA PRO A 133 -30.16 7.67 6.40
C PRO A 133 -29.93 8.32 5.03
N ARG A 134 -29.74 9.64 4.96
CA ARG A 134 -29.24 10.26 3.74
C ARG A 134 -27.90 9.63 3.37
N LEU A 135 -27.77 9.16 2.13
CA LEU A 135 -26.60 8.51 1.61
C LEU A 135 -25.84 9.42 0.62
N GLU A 136 -24.54 9.46 0.74
CA GLU A 136 -23.62 9.97 -0.26
C GLU A 136 -22.78 8.80 -0.74
N VAL A 137 -23.03 8.32 -1.94
CA VAL A 137 -22.21 7.27 -2.55
C VAL A 137 -21.07 7.93 -3.29
N LEU A 138 -19.85 7.72 -2.82
CA LEU A 138 -18.61 8.22 -3.40
C LEU A 138 -17.89 7.07 -4.12
N LEU A 139 -17.83 7.16 -5.43
CA LEU A 139 -17.10 6.22 -6.28
C LEU A 139 -15.87 6.93 -6.84
N THR A 140 -14.71 6.54 -6.39
CA THR A 140 -13.42 7.13 -6.78
C THR A 140 -12.84 6.42 -7.99
N ALA A 141 -11.92 7.07 -8.69
CA ALA A 141 -11.24 6.52 -9.86
C ALA A 141 -9.72 6.43 -9.62
N ASP A 142 -9.07 5.51 -10.33
CA ASP A 142 -7.60 5.39 -10.34
C ASP A 142 -6.99 5.18 -8.93
N GLU A 143 -7.66 4.37 -8.10
CA GLU A 143 -7.14 3.94 -6.80
C GLU A 143 -5.84 3.17 -6.98
N GLU A 144 -5.85 2.15 -7.83
CA GLU A 144 -4.83 1.13 -8.03
C GLU A 144 -3.49 1.67 -8.60
N ILE A 145 -3.52 2.86 -9.15
CA ILE A 145 -2.32 3.55 -9.65
C ILE A 145 -1.88 4.72 -8.78
N GLY A 146 -2.38 4.75 -7.52
CA GLY A 146 -1.94 5.68 -6.50
C GLY A 146 -3.00 6.58 -5.91
N MET A 147 -4.27 6.15 -5.88
CA MET A 147 -5.41 6.87 -5.28
C MET A 147 -5.63 8.27 -5.90
N LEU A 148 -5.40 8.38 -7.23
CA LEU A 148 -5.38 9.68 -7.92
C LEU A 148 -6.73 10.38 -7.89
N GLY A 149 -7.83 9.63 -7.98
CA GLY A 149 -9.18 10.17 -7.84
C GLY A 149 -9.43 10.76 -6.47
N ALA A 150 -9.14 10.01 -5.42
CA ALA A 150 -9.30 10.48 -4.04
C ALA A 150 -8.37 11.68 -3.73
N GLU A 151 -7.15 11.69 -4.27
CA GLU A 151 -6.23 12.83 -4.14
C GLU A 151 -6.82 14.10 -4.80
N GLY A 152 -7.37 13.97 -6.01
CA GLY A 152 -7.96 15.07 -6.76
C GLY A 152 -9.38 15.48 -6.33
N LEU A 153 -10.04 14.70 -5.50
CA LEU A 153 -11.44 14.92 -5.10
C LEU A 153 -11.65 16.25 -4.39
N ASP A 154 -12.62 17.05 -4.86
CA ASP A 154 -13.23 18.12 -4.07
C ASP A 154 -14.33 17.52 -3.18
N ALA A 155 -14.07 17.42 -1.88
CA ALA A 155 -14.99 16.90 -0.89
C ALA A 155 -15.81 17.98 -0.17
N SER A 156 -15.76 19.24 -0.63
CA SER A 156 -16.35 20.39 0.08
C SER A 156 -17.87 20.36 0.19
N ASP A 157 -18.54 19.65 -0.69
CA ASP A 157 -20.01 19.49 -0.72
C ASP A 157 -20.49 18.23 0.01
N LEU A 158 -19.61 17.33 0.42
CA LEU A 158 -19.96 16.15 1.21
C LEU A 158 -20.34 16.54 2.64
N GLN A 159 -21.54 16.14 3.05
CA GLN A 159 -22.10 16.41 4.37
C GLN A 159 -21.78 15.31 5.39
N GLY A 160 -21.66 14.07 4.91
CA GLY A 160 -21.36 12.89 5.72
C GLY A 160 -20.07 13.05 6.53
N ARG A 161 -20.11 12.56 7.78
CA ARG A 161 -18.93 12.42 8.66
C ARG A 161 -18.84 11.01 9.24
N GLN A 162 -19.67 10.10 8.74
CA GLN A 162 -19.52 8.66 8.90
C GLN A 162 -19.32 8.08 7.50
N LEU A 163 -18.28 7.25 7.33
CA LEU A 163 -17.92 6.66 6.04
C LEU A 163 -17.75 5.15 6.20
N LEU A 164 -18.53 4.41 5.45
CA LEU A 164 -18.37 2.97 5.26
C LEU A 164 -17.69 2.74 3.91
N ASN A 165 -16.41 2.42 3.96
CA ASN A 165 -15.64 1.96 2.81
C ASN A 165 -15.87 0.46 2.63
N LEU A 166 -15.99 0.01 1.39
CA LEU A 166 -16.34 -1.37 1.05
C LEU A 166 -15.18 -2.10 0.34
N ASP A 167 -13.98 -1.58 0.49
CA ASP A 167 -12.75 -1.91 -0.21
C ASP A 167 -11.79 -2.76 0.68
N SER A 168 -12.35 -3.72 1.40
CA SER A 168 -11.59 -4.73 2.14
C SER A 168 -11.86 -6.12 1.57
N GLU A 169 -10.90 -7.03 1.74
CA GLU A 169 -10.86 -8.32 1.05
C GLU A 169 -11.12 -9.52 1.97
N SER A 170 -11.50 -9.26 3.21
CA SER A 170 -11.69 -10.32 4.21
C SER A 170 -12.89 -10.06 5.09
N GLU A 171 -13.85 -10.98 5.05
CA GLU A 171 -15.04 -10.91 5.87
C GLU A 171 -14.74 -11.01 7.36
N GLY A 172 -15.48 -10.26 8.18
CA GLY A 172 -15.33 -10.27 9.64
C GLY A 172 -14.19 -9.44 10.17
N ILE A 173 -13.45 -8.78 9.29
CA ILE A 173 -12.42 -7.80 9.63
C ILE A 173 -13.00 -6.39 9.44
N PHE A 174 -12.87 -5.56 10.46
CA PHE A 174 -13.13 -4.13 10.39
C PHE A 174 -11.80 -3.40 10.38
N THR A 175 -11.39 -2.89 9.24
CA THR A 175 -10.23 -2.03 9.14
C THR A 175 -10.62 -0.63 9.61
N VAL A 176 -9.89 -0.11 10.61
CA VAL A 176 -10.21 1.13 11.31
C VAL A 176 -9.05 2.11 11.35
N GLY A 177 -8.08 1.91 10.49
CA GLY A 177 -6.93 2.78 10.33
C GLY A 177 -5.96 2.25 9.30
N CYS A 178 -5.17 3.14 8.70
CA CYS A 178 -4.13 2.78 7.77
C CYS A 178 -2.91 3.70 7.89
N ALA A 179 -1.75 3.22 7.45
CA ALA A 179 -0.57 4.07 7.42
C ALA A 179 -0.65 5.09 6.28
N GLY A 180 -0.31 6.33 6.58
CA GLY A 180 0.18 7.27 5.60
C GLY A 180 1.61 6.96 5.21
N GLY A 181 2.09 7.55 4.14
CA GLY A 181 3.45 7.30 3.68
C GLY A 181 4.02 8.42 2.83
N ASN A 182 5.30 8.31 2.55
CA ASN A 182 5.97 9.07 1.50
C ASN A 182 7.23 8.34 1.03
N ARG A 183 7.79 8.85 -0.06
CA ARG A 183 9.12 8.49 -0.55
C ARG A 183 10.08 9.64 -0.24
N THR A 184 11.10 9.36 0.55
CA THR A 184 12.16 10.34 0.88
C THR A 184 13.44 9.91 0.18
N HIS A 185 13.92 10.73 -0.75
CA HIS A 185 15.16 10.54 -1.53
C HIS A 185 16.26 11.35 -0.90
N CYS A 186 17.30 10.68 -0.41
CA CYS A 186 18.49 11.29 0.16
C CYS A 186 19.60 11.26 -0.89
N ILE A 187 20.20 12.41 -1.18
CA ILE A 187 21.20 12.59 -2.24
C ILE A 187 22.46 13.17 -1.63
N LEU A 188 23.54 12.38 -1.62
CA LEU A 188 24.85 12.77 -1.10
C LEU A 188 25.80 13.06 -2.27
N PRO A 189 26.33 14.28 -2.42
CA PRO A 189 27.27 14.60 -3.48
C PRO A 189 28.62 13.94 -3.24
N LEU A 190 29.23 13.46 -4.30
CA LEU A 190 30.50 12.74 -4.29
C LEU A 190 31.58 13.51 -5.00
N ARG A 191 32.82 13.31 -4.50
CA ARG A 191 34.05 13.62 -5.22
C ARG A 191 34.86 12.35 -5.36
N ARG A 192 35.62 12.24 -6.44
CA ARG A 192 36.40 11.06 -6.78
C ARG A 192 37.83 11.43 -6.99
N GLU A 193 38.72 10.53 -6.56
CA GLU A 193 40.17 10.70 -6.70
C GLU A 193 40.85 9.36 -6.98
N PRO A 194 41.99 9.34 -7.66
CA PRO A 194 42.79 8.12 -7.82
C PRO A 194 43.20 7.55 -6.47
N TYR A 195 43.19 6.23 -6.35
CA TYR A 195 43.69 5.50 -5.18
C TYR A 195 44.44 4.25 -5.64
N GLU A 196 45.64 4.06 -5.12
CA GLU A 196 46.46 2.88 -5.40
C GLU A 196 46.13 1.75 -4.43
N GLY A 197 45.47 0.69 -4.90
CA GLY A 197 45.07 -0.43 -4.04
C GLY A 197 44.38 -1.55 -4.81
N GLY A 198 44.02 -2.60 -4.10
CA GLY A 198 43.20 -3.69 -4.64
C GLY A 198 41.70 -3.33 -4.66
N VAL A 199 41.03 -3.63 -5.75
CA VAL A 199 39.57 -3.38 -5.86
C VAL A 199 38.81 -4.67 -5.67
N TRP A 200 37.78 -4.61 -4.80
CA TRP A 200 36.92 -5.73 -4.44
C TRP A 200 35.45 -5.41 -4.66
N ARG A 201 34.72 -6.39 -5.17
CA ARG A 201 33.27 -6.40 -5.15
C ARG A 201 32.80 -7.19 -3.94
N LEU A 202 32.02 -6.53 -3.10
CA LEU A 202 31.34 -7.10 -1.96
C LEU A 202 29.86 -7.31 -2.32
N SER A 203 29.24 -8.41 -1.90
CA SER A 203 27.82 -8.60 -2.08
C SER A 203 27.17 -9.24 -0.86
N VAL A 204 25.92 -8.81 -0.58
CA VAL A 204 24.98 -9.44 0.36
C VAL A 204 23.80 -9.92 -0.46
N SER A 205 23.45 -11.20 -0.37
CA SER A 205 22.40 -11.82 -1.17
C SER A 205 21.74 -12.99 -0.44
N GLY A 206 20.76 -13.65 -1.07
CA GLY A 206 20.09 -14.81 -0.51
C GLY A 206 19.05 -14.47 0.58
N LEU A 207 18.70 -13.19 0.73
CA LEU A 207 17.62 -12.75 1.60
C LEU A 207 16.25 -12.94 0.91
N ARG A 208 15.18 -13.06 1.71
CA ARG A 208 13.82 -13.27 1.18
C ARG A 208 13.20 -11.99 0.59
N GLY A 209 13.57 -10.82 1.12
CA GLY A 209 12.93 -9.57 0.73
C GLY A 209 11.43 -9.55 1.09
N GLY A 210 10.62 -8.80 0.35
CA GLY A 210 9.17 -8.71 0.49
C GLY A 210 8.66 -7.28 0.53
N HIS A 211 7.33 -7.11 0.60
CA HIS A 211 6.71 -5.79 0.66
C HIS A 211 7.05 -5.08 1.98
N SER A 212 7.48 -3.82 1.92
CA SER A 212 7.97 -3.07 3.08
C SER A 212 6.87 -2.65 4.08
N GLY A 213 5.60 -2.80 3.74
CA GLY A 213 4.48 -2.68 4.66
C GLY A 213 4.15 -4.02 5.31
N GLU A 214 3.72 -5.02 4.53
CA GLU A 214 3.20 -6.30 4.99
C GLU A 214 4.25 -7.25 5.62
N CYS A 215 5.52 -7.08 5.25
CA CYS A 215 6.59 -7.96 5.71
C CYS A 215 7.61 -7.27 6.63
N ILE A 216 7.38 -6.02 7.03
CA ILE A 216 8.35 -5.26 7.83
C ILE A 216 8.51 -5.85 9.24
N ASP A 217 7.49 -6.52 9.75
CA ASP A 217 7.44 -7.22 11.04
C ASP A 217 8.03 -8.63 11.01
N ARG A 218 8.38 -9.15 9.81
CA ARG A 218 8.87 -10.52 9.65
C ARG A 218 10.34 -10.69 10.04
N GLY A 219 11.01 -9.64 10.51
CA GLY A 219 12.41 -9.66 10.90
C GLY A 219 13.39 -9.92 9.76
N ARG A 220 12.97 -9.69 8.49
CA ARG A 220 13.81 -9.89 7.31
C ARG A 220 14.91 -8.84 7.22
N GLY A 221 16.10 -9.27 6.79
CA GLY A 221 17.23 -8.40 6.57
C GLY A 221 17.04 -7.50 5.34
N ASN A 222 17.49 -6.25 5.46
CA ASN A 222 17.60 -5.34 4.32
C ASN A 222 19.06 -5.40 3.82
N ALA A 223 19.25 -5.93 2.61
CA ALA A 223 20.60 -6.16 2.05
C ALA A 223 21.45 -4.89 1.97
N SER A 224 20.85 -3.72 1.65
CA SER A 224 21.58 -2.44 1.58
C SER A 224 22.09 -1.99 2.95
N MET A 225 21.29 -2.19 3.99
CA MET A 225 21.69 -1.88 5.38
C MET A 225 22.78 -2.84 5.88
N LEU A 226 22.65 -4.15 5.58
CA LEU A 226 23.65 -5.14 5.91
C LEU A 226 24.98 -4.91 5.17
N LEU A 227 24.90 -4.46 3.92
CA LEU A 227 26.07 -4.03 3.16
C LEU A 227 26.74 -2.81 3.81
N GLY A 228 25.98 -1.81 4.27
CA GLY A 228 26.50 -0.66 5.01
C GLY A 228 27.23 -1.08 6.29
N ARG A 229 26.68 -2.05 7.03
CA ARG A 229 27.31 -2.63 8.22
C ARG A 229 28.64 -3.33 7.87
N LEU A 230 28.67 -4.14 6.81
CA LEU A 230 29.90 -4.79 6.33
C LEU A 230 30.98 -3.76 5.98
N LEU A 231 30.60 -2.71 5.25
CA LEU A 231 31.52 -1.62 4.88
C LEU A 231 32.09 -0.94 6.11
N GLY A 232 31.28 -0.68 7.14
CA GLY A 232 31.72 -0.11 8.41
C GLY A 232 32.69 -1.02 9.17
N GLU A 233 32.45 -2.33 9.20
CA GLU A 233 33.37 -3.30 9.83
C GLU A 233 34.73 -3.38 9.11
N ILE A 234 34.72 -3.33 7.78
CA ILE A 234 36.00 -3.29 7.01
C ILE A 234 36.74 -1.98 7.26
N ALA A 235 36.06 -0.84 7.21
CA ALA A 235 36.63 0.48 7.45
C ALA A 235 37.19 0.64 8.88
N GLY A 236 36.67 -0.10 9.86
CA GLY A 236 37.22 -0.17 11.20
C GLY A 236 38.54 -0.94 11.32
N GLN A 237 38.92 -1.71 10.31
CA GLN A 237 40.12 -2.55 10.33
C GLN A 237 41.19 -2.14 9.32
N THR A 238 40.82 -1.46 8.25
CA THR A 238 41.75 -1.02 7.20
C THR A 238 41.21 0.24 6.54
N GLU A 239 42.12 0.97 5.88
CA GLU A 239 41.73 2.05 4.99
C GLU A 239 40.80 1.49 3.89
N LEU A 240 39.72 2.21 3.59
CA LEU A 240 38.77 1.84 2.57
C LEU A 240 38.35 3.08 1.78
N ARG A 241 38.28 2.95 0.46
CA ARG A 241 37.65 3.92 -0.43
C ARG A 241 36.45 3.28 -1.10
N LEU A 242 35.27 3.85 -0.91
CA LEU A 242 34.06 3.39 -1.59
C LEU A 242 34.12 3.81 -3.08
N ILE A 243 33.75 2.90 -3.98
CA ILE A 243 33.62 3.16 -5.41
C ILE A 243 32.15 3.28 -5.80
N LEU A 244 31.37 2.30 -5.42
CA LEU A 244 29.92 2.29 -5.59
C LEU A 244 29.26 1.45 -4.48
N ALA A 245 28.00 1.75 -4.22
CA ALA A 245 27.06 0.89 -3.49
C ALA A 245 25.71 0.92 -4.21
N ARG A 246 25.09 -0.24 -4.37
CA ARG A 246 23.77 -0.35 -4.98
C ARG A 246 22.99 -1.53 -4.42
N GLY A 247 21.64 -1.40 -4.34
CA GLY A 247 20.78 -2.47 -3.87
C GLY A 247 19.32 -2.09 -4.01
N GLY A 248 18.47 -3.11 -4.11
CA GLY A 248 17.03 -2.95 -4.30
C GLY A 248 16.61 -2.49 -5.70
N LEU A 249 15.36 -2.76 -6.05
CA LEU A 249 14.78 -2.46 -7.36
C LEU A 249 13.49 -1.62 -7.26
N LYS A 250 12.81 -1.69 -6.11
CA LYS A 250 11.56 -0.96 -5.84
C LYS A 250 11.64 -0.32 -4.45
N ASP A 251 11.12 0.88 -4.33
CA ASP A 251 11.11 1.64 -3.08
C ASP A 251 10.30 0.97 -1.96
N ASN A 252 9.18 0.34 -2.32
CA ASN A 252 8.29 -0.37 -1.39
C ASN A 252 8.64 -1.85 -1.16
N ALA A 253 9.84 -2.28 -1.56
CA ALA A 253 10.33 -3.65 -1.32
C ALA A 253 11.57 -3.65 -0.43
N ILE A 254 11.65 -4.63 0.49
CA ILE A 254 12.85 -4.88 1.29
C ILE A 254 13.92 -5.49 0.36
N PRO A 255 15.09 -4.86 0.16
CA PRO A 255 16.11 -5.37 -0.72
C PRO A 255 16.63 -6.75 -0.32
N ALA A 256 16.50 -7.72 -1.22
CA ALA A 256 17.00 -9.09 -1.03
C ALA A 256 18.49 -9.25 -1.40
N GLN A 257 19.05 -8.27 -2.10
CA GLN A 257 20.44 -8.24 -2.52
C GLN A 257 20.98 -6.82 -2.63
N ALA A 258 22.26 -6.66 -2.34
CA ALA A 258 23.01 -5.41 -2.51
C ALA A 258 24.47 -5.70 -2.79
N GLU A 259 25.16 -4.79 -3.47
CA GLU A 259 26.60 -4.89 -3.73
C GLU A 259 27.32 -3.56 -3.57
N ALA A 260 28.60 -3.62 -3.26
CA ALA A 260 29.51 -2.48 -3.28
C ALA A 260 30.80 -2.84 -4.00
N GLN A 261 31.46 -1.82 -4.56
CA GLN A 261 32.85 -1.90 -4.94
C GLN A 261 33.67 -0.99 -4.01
N VAL A 262 34.78 -1.53 -3.54
CA VAL A 262 35.68 -0.82 -2.62
C VAL A 262 37.14 -0.97 -3.08
N ALA A 263 37.94 0.04 -2.84
CA ALA A 263 39.36 -0.06 -2.94
C ALA A 263 39.97 -0.10 -1.53
N VAL A 264 40.94 -1.01 -1.31
CA VAL A 264 41.68 -1.20 -0.06
C VAL A 264 43.17 -1.24 -0.34
N PRO A 265 44.07 -1.07 0.66
CA PRO A 265 45.54 -1.13 0.45
C PRO A 265 45.97 -2.39 -0.29
N ALA A 266 46.98 -2.28 -1.13
CA ALA A 266 47.49 -3.39 -1.89
C ALA A 266 47.92 -4.55 -0.97
N GLY A 267 47.51 -5.78 -1.33
CA GLY A 267 47.78 -6.98 -0.53
C GLY A 267 46.81 -7.23 0.63
N MET A 268 45.83 -6.36 0.84
CA MET A 268 44.78 -6.62 1.82
C MET A 268 43.79 -7.66 1.29
N GLU A 269 43.56 -8.71 2.10
CA GLU A 269 42.64 -9.80 1.81
C GLU A 269 41.38 -9.64 2.63
N LEU A 270 40.21 -9.61 1.96
CA LEU A 270 38.92 -9.41 2.59
C LEU A 270 38.17 -10.71 2.91
N ALA A 271 38.64 -11.87 2.38
CA ALA A 271 37.90 -13.13 2.48
C ALA A 271 37.64 -13.55 3.93
N GLY A 272 38.59 -13.39 4.84
CA GLY A 272 38.44 -13.73 6.25
C GLY A 272 37.41 -12.86 6.97
N LEU A 273 37.42 -11.55 6.72
CA LEU A 273 36.49 -10.59 7.28
C LEU A 273 35.06 -10.89 6.82
N VAL A 274 34.89 -11.11 5.52
CA VAL A 274 33.60 -11.39 4.90
C VAL A 274 33.02 -12.73 5.39
N ALA A 275 33.84 -13.77 5.52
CA ALA A 275 33.39 -15.05 6.06
C ALA A 275 32.95 -14.95 7.53
N ALA A 276 33.69 -14.16 8.35
CA ALA A 276 33.29 -13.93 9.74
C ALA A 276 31.96 -13.16 9.82
N PHE A 277 31.79 -12.15 8.98
CA PHE A 277 30.54 -11.39 8.90
C PHE A 277 29.35 -12.26 8.43
N GLU A 278 29.54 -13.09 7.40
CA GLU A 278 28.52 -14.05 6.97
C GLU A 278 28.09 -14.97 8.13
N ALA A 279 29.06 -15.49 8.87
CA ALA A 279 28.77 -16.36 10.01
C ALA A 279 27.99 -15.65 11.12
N GLN A 280 28.19 -14.35 11.33
CA GLN A 280 27.37 -13.52 12.22
C GLN A 280 25.94 -13.39 11.69
N LEU A 281 25.77 -12.98 10.42
CA LEU A 281 24.44 -12.81 9.81
C LEU A 281 23.64 -14.11 9.82
N ARG A 282 24.24 -15.25 9.55
CA ARG A 282 23.58 -16.57 9.62
C ARG A 282 23.04 -16.90 11.02
N LYS A 283 23.62 -16.38 12.08
CA LYS A 283 23.11 -16.51 13.45
C LYS A 283 21.97 -15.53 13.71
N GLU A 284 22.15 -14.26 13.33
CA GLU A 284 21.18 -13.18 13.54
C GLU A 284 19.88 -13.43 12.78
N TYR A 285 19.99 -13.85 11.52
CA TYR A 285 18.86 -14.02 10.61
C TYR A 285 18.46 -15.48 10.37
N ARG A 286 18.83 -16.40 11.27
CA ARG A 286 18.62 -17.85 11.10
C ARG A 286 17.18 -18.25 10.79
N ALA A 287 16.19 -17.51 11.30
CA ALA A 287 14.76 -17.78 11.09
C ALA A 287 14.20 -17.03 9.87
N ALA A 288 14.52 -15.74 9.76
CA ALA A 288 13.96 -14.90 8.72
C ALA A 288 14.64 -15.10 7.36
N ASP A 289 15.99 -15.16 7.33
CA ASP A 289 16.79 -15.24 6.11
C ASP A 289 17.89 -16.29 6.20
N PRO A 290 17.56 -17.60 6.33
CA PRO A 290 18.56 -18.66 6.50
C PRO A 290 19.49 -18.83 5.28
N GLY A 291 19.12 -18.25 4.14
CA GLY A 291 19.87 -18.32 2.89
C GLY A 291 20.89 -17.19 2.70
N VAL A 292 21.13 -16.33 3.72
CA VAL A 292 22.04 -15.19 3.59
C VAL A 292 23.45 -15.63 3.16
N ILE A 293 24.00 -14.95 2.16
CA ILE A 293 25.34 -15.19 1.59
C ILE A 293 26.03 -13.84 1.49
N VAL A 294 27.29 -13.79 1.91
CA VAL A 294 28.17 -12.60 1.75
C VAL A 294 29.42 -13.01 1.00
N THR A 295 29.78 -12.26 -0.02
CA THR A 295 30.97 -12.55 -0.84
C THR A 295 31.87 -11.33 -1.01
N ALA A 296 33.16 -11.61 -1.22
CA ALA A 296 34.15 -10.64 -1.67
C ALA A 296 34.96 -11.25 -2.83
N VAL A 297 35.01 -10.58 -3.96
CA VAL A 297 35.76 -11.02 -5.13
C VAL A 297 36.56 -9.83 -5.73
N PRO A 298 37.80 -10.02 -6.15
CA PRO A 298 38.54 -9.00 -6.90
C PRO A 298 37.78 -8.61 -8.17
N CYS A 299 37.80 -7.34 -8.54
CA CYS A 299 37.16 -6.86 -9.75
C CYS A 299 37.83 -5.60 -10.31
N GLU A 300 37.46 -5.24 -11.55
CA GLU A 300 37.78 -3.93 -12.09
C GLU A 300 36.84 -2.85 -11.54
N PRO A 301 37.33 -1.63 -11.28
CA PRO A 301 36.51 -0.55 -10.75
C PRO A 301 35.54 0.01 -11.80
N ALA A 302 34.29 0.26 -11.40
CA ALA A 302 33.29 0.89 -12.27
C ALA A 302 33.53 2.41 -12.42
N PHE A 303 34.11 3.04 -11.38
CA PHE A 303 34.43 4.46 -11.32
C PHE A 303 35.78 4.63 -10.60
N LEU A 304 36.35 5.84 -10.62
CA LEU A 304 37.38 6.19 -9.65
C LEU A 304 36.80 6.09 -8.24
N PRO A 305 37.60 5.69 -7.23
CA PRO A 305 37.17 5.69 -5.84
C PRO A 305 36.72 7.08 -5.37
N MET A 306 35.80 7.12 -4.44
CA MET A 306 35.45 8.35 -3.74
C MET A 306 36.65 8.85 -2.92
N ASP A 307 36.72 10.17 -2.75
CA ASP A 307 37.66 10.75 -1.81
C ASP A 307 37.38 10.25 -0.38
N GLU A 308 38.33 10.50 0.53
CA GLU A 308 38.22 10.06 1.91
C GLU A 308 36.93 10.60 2.59
N ALA A 309 36.69 11.89 2.41
CA ALA A 309 35.54 12.56 2.99
C ALA A 309 34.21 12.04 2.41
N GLY A 310 34.14 11.78 1.11
CA GLY A 310 33.01 11.19 0.44
C GLY A 310 32.70 9.77 0.94
N THR A 311 33.77 8.94 1.02
CA THR A 311 33.68 7.60 1.60
C THR A 311 33.14 7.65 3.02
N ALA A 312 33.74 8.49 3.90
CA ALA A 312 33.29 8.61 5.30
C ALA A 312 31.84 9.06 5.43
N ARG A 313 31.41 10.02 4.60
CA ARG A 313 29.99 10.47 4.58
C ARG A 313 29.03 9.35 4.17
N CYS A 314 29.35 8.60 3.12
CA CYS A 314 28.50 7.47 2.66
C CYS A 314 28.43 6.36 3.70
N LEU A 315 29.54 6.00 4.33
CA LEU A 315 29.57 5.01 5.41
C LEU A 315 28.77 5.48 6.63
N CYS A 316 28.95 6.74 7.03
CA CYS A 316 28.17 7.34 8.13
C CYS A 316 26.68 7.30 7.81
N PHE A 317 26.27 7.67 6.59
CA PHE A 317 24.86 7.61 6.17
C PHE A 317 24.32 6.19 6.27
N LEU A 318 24.97 5.20 5.65
CA LEU A 318 24.51 3.80 5.65
C LEU A 318 24.48 3.16 7.04
N THR A 319 25.33 3.65 7.97
CA THR A 319 25.37 3.18 9.35
C THR A 319 24.29 3.83 10.23
N CYS A 320 24.03 5.13 10.03
CA CYS A 320 23.19 5.93 10.91
C CYS A 320 21.76 6.13 10.39
N ALA A 321 21.52 5.91 9.09
CA ALA A 321 20.17 6.03 8.54
C ALA A 321 19.21 5.04 9.23
N PRO A 322 18.05 5.52 9.73
CA PRO A 322 17.06 4.63 10.34
C PRO A 322 16.51 3.67 9.28
N ASN A 323 16.19 2.43 9.69
CA ASN A 323 15.53 1.43 8.84
C ASN A 323 14.74 0.45 9.69
N GLY A 324 13.68 -0.14 9.12
CA GLY A 324 12.80 -1.08 9.82
C GLY A 324 11.75 -0.39 10.68
N ILE A 325 11.18 -1.13 11.62
CA ILE A 325 10.18 -0.62 12.57
C ILE A 325 10.85 0.36 13.53
N GLN A 326 10.24 1.51 13.69
CA GLN A 326 10.69 2.55 14.62
C GLN A 326 9.79 2.61 15.87
N GLU A 327 8.48 2.40 15.68
CA GLU A 327 7.50 2.40 16.77
C GLU A 327 6.45 1.32 16.51
N MET A 328 5.98 0.69 17.59
CA MET A 328 4.83 -0.20 17.60
C MET A 328 3.60 0.54 18.11
N SER A 329 2.42 0.18 17.60
CA SER A 329 1.16 0.76 18.07
C SER A 329 0.93 0.46 19.55
N GLN A 330 0.48 1.46 20.30
CA GLN A 330 0.04 1.29 21.70
C GLN A 330 -1.43 0.89 21.79
N ASP A 331 -2.21 1.16 20.74
CA ASP A 331 -3.65 0.89 20.68
C ASP A 331 -3.95 -0.50 20.10
N VAL A 332 -3.15 -0.94 19.12
CA VAL A 332 -3.34 -2.22 18.41
C VAL A 332 -2.10 -3.11 18.62
N PRO A 333 -2.21 -4.15 19.46
CA PRO A 333 -1.08 -5.03 19.76
C PRO A 333 -0.52 -5.71 18.53
N GLY A 334 0.80 -5.70 18.39
CA GLY A 334 1.51 -6.36 17.28
C GLY A 334 1.58 -5.57 15.97
N LEU A 335 0.92 -4.41 15.89
CA LEU A 335 0.95 -3.56 14.70
C LEU A 335 2.19 -2.66 14.68
N PRO A 336 3.01 -2.67 13.62
CA PRO A 336 3.99 -1.62 13.36
C PRO A 336 3.27 -0.28 13.14
N GLN A 337 3.53 0.71 13.99
CA GLN A 337 2.93 2.04 13.86
C GLN A 337 3.72 2.91 12.88
N THR A 338 5.06 2.87 13.02
CA THR A 338 5.98 3.70 12.23
C THR A 338 7.14 2.85 11.75
N SER A 339 7.39 2.88 10.46
CA SER A 339 8.52 2.19 9.86
C SER A 339 9.09 2.96 8.67
N LEU A 340 10.31 2.60 8.28
CA LEU A 340 10.85 3.01 7.00
C LEU A 340 11.75 1.90 6.44
N ASN A 341 11.89 1.88 5.13
CA ASN A 341 12.68 0.92 4.40
C ASN A 341 13.55 1.61 3.37
N LEU A 342 14.87 1.40 3.44
CA LEU A 342 15.78 1.74 2.36
C LEU A 342 15.51 0.79 1.19
N GLY A 343 14.65 1.19 0.27
CA GLY A 343 14.19 0.36 -0.85
C GLY A 343 15.14 0.35 -2.04
N ILE A 344 15.76 1.50 -2.34
CA ILE A 344 16.70 1.62 -3.47
C ILE A 344 17.95 2.38 -3.01
N LEU A 345 19.10 1.80 -3.25
CA LEU A 345 20.41 2.44 -3.10
C LEU A 345 21.12 2.45 -4.46
N THR A 346 21.57 3.60 -4.91
CA THR A 346 22.25 3.76 -6.19
C THR A 346 23.43 4.72 -6.04
N THR A 347 24.56 4.38 -6.66
CA THR A 347 25.69 5.29 -6.79
C THR A 347 25.88 5.68 -8.25
N ARG A 348 25.88 6.98 -8.51
CA ARG A 348 26.23 7.60 -9.78
C ARG A 348 27.66 8.12 -9.76
N GLU A 349 28.09 8.78 -10.81
CA GLU A 349 29.43 9.36 -10.89
C GLU A 349 29.64 10.44 -9.82
N ASP A 350 28.63 11.28 -9.58
CA ASP A 350 28.69 12.49 -8.75
C ASP A 350 27.81 12.45 -7.49
N ALA A 351 27.03 11.38 -7.30
CA ALA A 351 26.14 11.26 -6.15
C ALA A 351 25.91 9.80 -5.70
N MET A 352 25.67 9.62 -4.40
CA MET A 352 24.99 8.44 -3.86
C MET A 352 23.56 8.82 -3.52
N GLU A 353 22.61 8.06 -4.04
CA GLU A 353 21.16 8.25 -3.88
C GLU A 353 20.58 7.10 -3.08
N ALA A 354 19.81 7.42 -2.05
CA ALA A 354 19.14 6.46 -1.18
C ALA A 354 17.64 6.81 -1.08
N SER A 355 16.78 5.91 -1.56
CA SER A 355 15.32 6.10 -1.56
C SER A 355 14.68 5.29 -0.46
N PHE A 356 13.98 5.96 0.44
CA PHE A 356 13.26 5.37 1.55
C PHE A 356 11.76 5.44 1.32
N CYS A 357 11.06 4.33 1.59
CA CYS A 357 9.61 4.30 1.76
C CYS A 357 9.29 4.43 3.25
N LEU A 358 8.67 5.54 3.64
CA LEU A 358 8.22 5.80 5.00
C LEU A 358 6.74 5.43 5.14
N ARG A 359 6.38 4.83 6.27
CA ARG A 359 5.00 4.52 6.64
C ARG A 359 4.75 4.84 8.11
N SER A 360 3.63 5.47 8.42
CA SER A 360 3.17 5.64 9.79
C SER A 360 1.66 5.84 9.83
N SER A 361 0.99 5.18 10.78
CA SER A 361 -0.42 5.46 11.09
C SER A 361 -0.59 6.71 11.97
N VAL A 362 0.50 7.41 12.33
CA VAL A 362 0.49 8.66 13.09
C VAL A 362 1.24 9.74 12.32
N ALA A 363 0.53 10.79 11.92
CA ALA A 363 1.05 11.85 11.05
C ALA A 363 2.31 12.54 11.61
N SER A 364 2.33 12.84 12.91
CA SER A 364 3.47 13.48 13.56
C SER A 364 4.72 12.62 13.59
N GLN A 365 4.57 11.30 13.66
CA GLN A 365 5.69 10.36 13.61
C GLN A 365 6.22 10.16 12.19
N LYS A 366 5.34 10.15 11.15
CA LYS A 366 5.75 10.20 9.75
C LYS A 366 6.67 11.40 9.50
N GLU A 367 6.23 12.56 9.94
CA GLU A 367 7.00 13.80 9.82
C GLU A 367 8.32 13.76 10.60
N MET A 368 8.35 13.20 11.80
CA MET A 368 9.57 13.03 12.58
C MET A 368 10.59 12.16 11.86
N MET A 369 10.17 11.05 11.23
CA MET A 369 11.07 10.19 10.43
C MET A 369 11.63 10.91 9.21
N ARG A 370 10.79 11.65 8.49
CA ARG A 370 11.21 12.48 7.37
C ARG A 370 12.30 13.46 7.80
N ARG A 371 12.07 14.19 8.91
CA ARG A 371 13.06 15.14 9.46
C ARG A 371 14.36 14.48 9.90
N ARG A 372 14.31 13.25 10.41
CA ARG A 372 15.54 12.51 10.78
C ARG A 372 16.41 12.26 9.55
N LEU A 373 15.81 11.81 8.43
CA LEU A 373 16.53 11.62 7.16
C LEU A 373 17.06 12.96 6.61
N GLU A 374 16.23 14.01 6.62
CA GLU A 374 16.67 15.36 6.21
C GLU A 374 17.87 15.85 7.02
N SER A 375 17.78 15.77 8.35
CA SER A 375 18.85 16.25 9.24
C SER A 375 20.15 15.49 9.03
N LEU A 376 20.08 14.14 8.93
CA LEU A 376 21.24 13.30 8.65
C LEU A 376 21.88 13.66 7.31
N THR A 377 21.06 13.74 6.27
CA THR A 377 21.51 14.04 4.92
C THR A 377 22.16 15.44 4.83
N ALA A 378 21.53 16.43 5.46
CA ALA A 378 22.04 17.81 5.49
C ALA A 378 23.36 17.94 6.23
N VAL A 379 23.50 17.30 7.40
CA VAL A 379 24.77 17.29 8.17
C VAL A 379 25.92 16.64 7.34
N LEU A 380 25.58 15.66 6.50
CA LEU A 380 26.52 15.01 5.59
C LEU A 380 26.73 15.78 4.27
N GLY A 381 26.17 17.00 4.14
CA GLY A 381 26.35 17.87 2.98
C GLY A 381 25.50 17.51 1.77
N GLY A 382 24.46 16.69 1.97
CA GLY A 382 23.50 16.30 0.94
C GLY A 382 22.19 17.10 0.98
N ARG A 383 21.23 16.67 0.17
CA ARG A 383 19.86 17.18 0.13
C ARG A 383 18.87 16.04 0.09
N THR A 384 17.62 16.36 0.46
CA THR A 384 16.49 15.42 0.37
C THR A 384 15.42 15.95 -0.57
N GLU A 385 14.72 15.03 -1.23
CA GLU A 385 13.54 15.28 -2.04
C GLU A 385 12.42 14.34 -1.55
N VAL A 386 11.18 14.84 -1.48
CA VAL A 386 10.03 14.06 -1.01
C VAL A 386 9.01 13.97 -2.13
N SER A 387 8.45 12.78 -2.33
CA SER A 387 7.39 12.53 -3.32
C SER A 387 6.36 11.53 -2.79
N GLY A 388 5.16 11.51 -3.41
CA GLY A 388 4.10 10.58 -3.08
C GLY A 388 3.73 10.64 -1.59
N ASP A 389 3.59 11.85 -1.04
CA ASP A 389 3.17 12.03 0.36
C ASP A 389 1.65 11.90 0.46
N TYR A 390 1.18 10.96 1.29
CA TYR A 390 -0.23 10.77 1.57
C TYR A 390 -0.47 10.65 3.08
N PRO A 391 -1.64 11.11 3.58
CA PRO A 391 -1.94 11.13 5.00
C PRO A 391 -2.25 9.72 5.53
N ALA A 392 -2.12 9.58 6.85
CA ALA A 392 -2.60 8.42 7.58
C ALA A 392 -4.11 8.52 7.82
N TRP A 393 -4.75 7.37 7.94
CA TRP A 393 -6.02 7.23 8.64
C TRP A 393 -5.73 6.76 10.06
N GLU A 394 -5.70 7.72 10.99
CA GLU A 394 -5.36 7.45 12.39
C GLU A 394 -6.50 6.67 13.06
N TYR A 395 -6.14 5.68 13.90
CA TYR A 395 -7.11 4.93 14.69
C TYR A 395 -7.90 5.88 15.60
N ARG A 396 -9.22 5.76 15.56
CA ARG A 396 -10.14 6.53 16.38
C ARG A 396 -10.73 5.67 17.50
N ALA A 397 -10.43 5.99 18.76
CA ALA A 397 -10.92 5.22 19.89
C ALA A 397 -12.46 5.34 20.08
N ASP A 398 -13.03 6.52 19.81
CA ASP A 398 -14.45 6.88 20.00
C ASP A 398 -15.23 6.88 18.67
N SER A 399 -15.37 5.73 18.01
CA SER A 399 -16.06 5.60 16.74
C SER A 399 -17.51 5.10 16.93
N ALA A 400 -18.46 6.00 16.72
CA ALA A 400 -19.90 5.65 16.79
C ALA A 400 -20.32 4.71 15.66
N LEU A 401 -19.70 4.84 14.46
CA LEU A 401 -19.96 3.96 13.35
C LEU A 401 -19.48 2.54 13.65
N ARG A 402 -18.22 2.38 14.08
CA ARG A 402 -17.63 1.08 14.44
C ARG A 402 -18.44 0.39 15.54
N ASP A 403 -18.83 1.13 16.58
CA ASP A 403 -19.54 0.56 17.72
C ASP A 403 -20.91 0.03 17.30
N ARG A 404 -21.65 0.77 16.45
CA ARG A 404 -22.90 0.33 15.81
C ARG A 404 -22.68 -0.91 14.94
N MET A 405 -21.66 -0.89 14.11
CA MET A 405 -21.33 -2.02 13.23
C MET A 405 -20.96 -3.27 14.05
N ALA A 406 -20.20 -3.12 15.13
CA ALA A 406 -19.85 -4.23 16.01
C ALA A 406 -21.07 -4.83 16.71
N GLU A 407 -22.05 -3.99 17.12
CA GLU A 407 -23.34 -4.46 17.67
C GLU A 407 -24.11 -5.28 16.64
N VAL A 408 -24.24 -4.77 15.40
CA VAL A 408 -24.91 -5.51 14.30
C VAL A 408 -24.20 -6.85 14.04
N TYR A 409 -22.87 -6.85 14.01
CA TYR A 409 -22.08 -8.05 13.77
C TYR A 409 -22.31 -9.12 14.84
N ARG A 410 -22.26 -8.71 16.13
CA ARG A 410 -22.56 -9.60 17.25
C ARG A 410 -23.96 -10.22 17.16
N ASP A 411 -24.97 -9.40 16.84
CA ASP A 411 -26.34 -9.85 16.74
C ASP A 411 -26.57 -10.84 15.60
N GLN A 412 -25.90 -10.63 14.45
CA GLN A 412 -26.05 -11.48 13.28
C GLN A 412 -25.24 -12.78 13.34
N TYR A 413 -24.01 -12.70 13.90
CA TYR A 413 -23.04 -13.79 13.80
C TYR A 413 -22.66 -14.42 15.15
N GLY A 414 -23.08 -13.82 16.27
CA GLY A 414 -22.74 -14.32 17.62
C GLY A 414 -21.26 -14.23 17.97
N ALA A 415 -20.51 -13.40 17.27
CA ALA A 415 -19.05 -13.24 17.44
C ALA A 415 -18.65 -11.76 17.38
N GLU A 416 -17.49 -11.41 17.91
CA GLU A 416 -16.90 -10.08 17.74
C GLU A 416 -16.23 -9.98 16.37
N PRO A 417 -16.34 -8.83 15.68
CA PRO A 417 -15.52 -8.58 14.51
C PRO A 417 -14.06 -8.41 14.93
N ARG A 418 -13.14 -8.76 14.03
CA ARG A 418 -11.71 -8.50 14.25
C ARG A 418 -11.42 -7.04 13.85
N ILE A 419 -10.90 -6.26 14.78
CA ILE A 419 -10.51 -4.87 14.53
C ILE A 419 -9.06 -4.85 14.08
N GLU A 420 -8.79 -4.26 12.91
CA GLU A 420 -7.44 -4.16 12.37
C GLU A 420 -7.10 -2.73 11.93
N VAL A 421 -5.82 -2.44 11.97
CA VAL A 421 -5.19 -1.29 11.31
C VAL A 421 -4.12 -1.85 10.38
N ILE A 422 -4.11 -1.43 9.13
CA ILE A 422 -3.14 -1.94 8.16
C ILE A 422 -1.93 -1.01 8.04
N HIS A 423 -0.77 -1.61 7.80
CA HIS A 423 0.48 -0.86 7.58
C HIS A 423 0.72 -0.59 6.07
N ALA A 424 -0.35 -0.27 5.36
CA ALA A 424 -0.41 0.13 3.96
C ALA A 424 -1.30 1.36 3.82
N GLY A 425 -1.38 1.97 2.64
CA GLY A 425 -2.30 3.08 2.36
C GLY A 425 -3.69 2.56 1.97
N LEU A 426 -4.72 3.34 2.29
CA LEU A 426 -6.08 3.22 1.79
C LEU A 426 -6.63 4.61 1.49
N GLU A 427 -7.60 4.73 0.60
CA GLU A 427 -8.28 5.99 0.28
C GLU A 427 -8.91 6.66 1.51
N CYS A 428 -9.29 5.87 2.52
CA CYS A 428 -9.75 6.35 3.82
C CYS A 428 -8.76 7.34 4.48
N GLY A 429 -7.44 7.19 4.23
CA GLY A 429 -6.43 8.15 4.67
C GLY A 429 -6.57 9.51 4.01
N LEU A 430 -6.68 9.54 2.68
CA LEU A 430 -6.90 10.76 1.91
C LEU A 430 -8.22 11.43 2.26
N LEU A 431 -9.28 10.65 2.36
CA LEU A 431 -10.63 11.12 2.70
C LEU A 431 -10.69 11.69 4.12
N SER A 432 -10.02 11.07 5.09
CA SER A 432 -9.90 11.59 6.46
C SER A 432 -9.16 12.92 6.51
N GLY A 433 -8.16 13.11 5.65
CA GLY A 433 -7.47 14.39 5.50
C GLY A 433 -8.35 15.50 4.89
N LYS A 434 -9.29 15.14 4.00
CA LYS A 434 -10.20 16.08 3.32
C LYS A 434 -11.48 16.37 4.12
N LEU A 435 -11.92 15.45 4.95
CA LEU A 435 -13.16 15.52 5.75
C LEU A 435 -12.84 15.52 7.25
N PRO A 436 -12.55 16.67 7.86
CA PRO A 436 -12.21 16.75 9.28
C PRO A 436 -13.29 16.10 10.16
N GLY A 437 -12.86 15.25 11.09
CA GLY A 437 -13.75 14.54 12.01
C GLY A 437 -14.43 13.29 11.41
N LEU A 438 -14.02 12.84 10.24
CA LEU A 438 -14.54 11.63 9.61
C LEU A 438 -14.38 10.41 10.52
N ASP A 439 -15.49 9.70 10.75
CA ASP A 439 -15.55 8.40 11.42
C ASP A 439 -15.69 7.33 10.33
N CYS A 440 -14.64 6.56 10.13
CA CYS A 440 -14.51 5.67 8.98
C CYS A 440 -14.28 4.22 9.43
N VAL A 441 -14.89 3.27 8.73
CA VAL A 441 -14.66 1.83 8.85
C VAL A 441 -14.63 1.23 7.45
N SER A 442 -13.65 0.37 7.16
CA SER A 442 -13.59 -0.41 5.92
C SER A 442 -13.92 -1.87 6.20
N ILE A 443 -14.73 -2.45 5.33
CA ILE A 443 -15.11 -3.87 5.32
C ILE A 443 -15.22 -4.37 3.89
N GLY A 444 -15.30 -5.67 3.70
CA GLY A 444 -15.56 -6.26 2.38
C GLY A 444 -15.79 -7.77 2.46
N PRO A 445 -16.17 -8.39 1.36
CA PRO A 445 -16.29 -9.83 1.25
C PRO A 445 -14.92 -10.50 1.10
N ASP A 446 -14.91 -11.84 1.21
CA ASP A 446 -13.70 -12.61 0.93
C ASP A 446 -13.37 -12.58 -0.56
N LEU A 447 -12.24 -11.96 -0.89
CA LEU A 447 -11.58 -11.97 -2.19
C LEU A 447 -10.27 -12.74 -2.06
N GLU A 448 -9.93 -13.56 -3.04
CA GLU A 448 -8.66 -14.28 -3.06
C GLU A 448 -7.87 -13.99 -4.33
N ASP A 449 -6.55 -14.02 -4.24
CA ASP A 449 -5.62 -13.82 -5.35
C ASP A 449 -5.86 -12.51 -6.14
N ILE A 450 -6.33 -11.44 -5.47
CA ILE A 450 -6.51 -10.11 -6.11
C ILE A 450 -5.28 -9.70 -6.90
N HIS A 451 -5.44 -8.83 -7.88
CA HIS A 451 -4.38 -8.34 -8.76
C HIS A 451 -3.67 -9.46 -9.55
N THR A 452 -4.30 -10.62 -9.68
CA THR A 452 -3.81 -11.73 -10.51
C THR A 452 -4.92 -12.33 -11.37
N PRO A 453 -4.58 -13.04 -12.45
CA PRO A 453 -5.58 -13.75 -13.26
C PRO A 453 -6.25 -14.96 -12.56
N ARG A 454 -5.99 -15.15 -11.27
CA ARG A 454 -6.65 -16.15 -10.41
C ARG A 454 -7.61 -15.52 -9.41
N GLU A 455 -7.80 -14.23 -9.50
CA GLU A 455 -8.72 -13.50 -8.64
C GLU A 455 -10.10 -14.14 -8.63
N ARG A 456 -10.65 -14.32 -7.43
CA ARG A 456 -11.99 -14.87 -7.21
C ARG A 456 -12.68 -14.27 -6.01
N MET A 457 -13.99 -14.18 -6.08
CA MET A 457 -14.86 -13.58 -5.07
C MET A 457 -15.83 -14.61 -4.50
N SER A 458 -15.94 -14.66 -3.19
CA SER A 458 -16.80 -15.61 -2.46
C SER A 458 -18.26 -15.21 -2.50
N ILE A 459 -19.11 -16.02 -3.15
CA ILE A 459 -20.56 -15.79 -3.21
C ILE A 459 -21.19 -15.79 -1.82
N PRO A 460 -20.93 -16.76 -0.91
CA PRO A 460 -21.50 -16.73 0.43
C PRO A 460 -21.06 -15.52 1.25
N SER A 461 -19.83 -15.05 1.06
CA SER A 461 -19.33 -13.86 1.75
C SER A 461 -20.04 -12.59 1.27
N VAL A 462 -20.22 -12.41 -0.03
CA VAL A 462 -21.02 -11.30 -0.59
C VAL A 462 -22.45 -11.29 -0.02
N GLN A 463 -23.07 -12.46 0.14
CA GLN A 463 -24.41 -12.56 0.73
C GLN A 463 -24.44 -12.05 2.19
N ARG A 464 -23.42 -12.41 2.98
CA ARG A 464 -23.33 -11.98 4.38
C ARG A 464 -23.01 -10.51 4.52
N ILE A 465 -22.07 -9.99 3.69
CA ILE A 465 -21.74 -8.55 3.67
C ILE A 465 -22.96 -7.72 3.26
N TRP A 466 -23.72 -8.13 2.26
CA TRP A 466 -24.97 -7.47 1.90
C TRP A 466 -25.96 -7.42 3.07
N ALA A 467 -26.20 -8.56 3.73
CA ALA A 467 -27.09 -8.63 4.88
C ALA A 467 -26.60 -7.75 6.04
N PHE A 468 -25.28 -7.71 6.24
CA PHE A 468 -24.65 -6.89 7.27
C PHE A 468 -24.80 -5.39 6.96
N VAL A 469 -24.41 -4.95 5.76
CA VAL A 469 -24.48 -3.52 5.37
C VAL A 469 -25.92 -3.01 5.42
N THR A 470 -26.88 -3.76 4.89
CA THR A 470 -28.30 -3.36 4.92
C THR A 470 -28.85 -3.25 6.35
N GLU A 471 -28.42 -4.11 7.27
CA GLU A 471 -28.79 -4.02 8.69
C GLU A 471 -28.12 -2.83 9.39
N VAL A 472 -26.85 -2.53 9.06
CA VAL A 472 -26.17 -1.30 9.55
C VAL A 472 -26.95 -0.06 9.12
N LEU A 473 -27.35 0.03 7.85
CA LEU A 473 -28.18 1.13 7.35
C LEU A 473 -29.50 1.24 8.10
N ARG A 474 -30.18 0.11 8.33
CA ARG A 474 -31.45 0.05 9.06
C ARG A 474 -31.30 0.56 10.51
N ARG A 475 -30.18 0.33 11.17
CA ARG A 475 -29.90 0.80 12.56
C ARG A 475 -29.26 2.19 12.61
N SER A 476 -29.03 2.84 11.48
CA SER A 476 -28.42 4.17 11.42
C SER A 476 -29.46 5.29 11.59
N LYS A 477 -30.20 5.26 12.70
CA LYS A 477 -31.20 6.28 13.09
C LYS A 477 -30.60 7.33 14.00
#